data_f06f8ba8ff0ec7f3dde5808c999671ea
#
_entry.id   f06f8ba8ff0ec7f3dde5808c999671ea
#
_cell.length_a   1.000
_cell.length_b   1.000
_cell.length_c   1.000
_cell.angle_alpha   90.00
_cell.angle_beta   90.00
_cell.angle_gamma   90.00
#
_symmetry.space_group_name_H-M   'P 1'
#
loop_
_entity.id
_entity.type
_entity.pdbx_description
1 polymer ?
#
loop_
_entity_poly.entity_id
_entity_poly.type
_entity_poly.pdbx_seq_one_letter_code
_entity_poly.pdbx_strand_id
1 'polypeptide(L)'
;MPLNVKSRRKRGTRIVVTVLSALLPVALGVAILYLQAERTLKQSTELTGEEAIRQFELMLDNTALAAQELLPLAGQNCSDVKLALREQVTRRPFVRSTNLVWNTNLYCSSLFGEYQEKINPDDYTQGKLWLMNGNPVTPNTALLVYRLNEGNQGALTTLDGYHLSNVLRLIGRKTLLLLQVGPHWLSADGKVHDDALPALPVALNTLASSRYAFTVTAGFPEGETWRYMRSEYPPLFSLLMFFSVVSGSIGHVLQKRSMSPSREMQRALEAAEFIPYFQPVVHGDNKQWSGAEVLMRWEHPKEGLVRPDLFIPFAEHSGLIVPMTRSLMRQTCALLAPLSTSFDRPFHIGINITASHCRDLELVEDCREFLSAFAPGSINLVLELTERELIEPTAITLQLFEQLHGLGVMIAIDDFGTGHSSLGYLRQFNVDFLKIDQSFVSMIGVDALSRHILDSIIELSAKLDLGIVAEGVETVEQSDYLTAHGVNFLQGYLFGRPMPGADFIRALSDR
;
A
#
# COMPACT_ATOMS: atom_id res chain seq x y z
N MET A 1 -29.26 -10.66 1.44
CA MET A 1 -28.00 -11.23 1.98
C MET A 1 -26.83 -11.34 0.97
N PRO A 2 -26.75 -10.59 -0.14
CA PRO A 2 -25.60 -10.63 -1.06
C PRO A 2 -24.57 -9.52 -0.86
N LEU A 3 -24.82 -8.53 0.00
CA LEU A 3 -23.90 -7.39 0.23
C LEU A 3 -22.58 -7.74 0.95
N ASN A 4 -22.53 -8.89 1.63
CA ASN A 4 -21.38 -9.26 2.48
C ASN A 4 -20.21 -9.92 1.73
N VAL A 5 -20.43 -10.49 0.56
CA VAL A 5 -19.36 -11.19 -0.22
C VAL A 5 -18.55 -10.21 -1.06
N LYS A 6 -19.17 -9.19 -1.67
CA LYS A 6 -18.47 -8.14 -2.44
C LYS A 6 -17.65 -7.22 -1.53
N SER A 7 -18.11 -6.93 -0.31
CA SER A 7 -17.39 -6.15 0.71
C SER A 7 -16.11 -6.86 1.18
N ARG A 8 -16.12 -8.18 1.37
CA ARG A 8 -14.93 -8.98 1.73
C ARG A 8 -13.86 -8.95 0.63
N ARG A 9 -14.26 -9.06 -0.65
CA ARG A 9 -13.32 -9.04 -1.79
C ARG A 9 -12.66 -7.67 -1.96
N LYS A 10 -13.42 -6.56 -1.83
CA LYS A 10 -12.89 -5.18 -1.85
C LYS A 10 -11.96 -4.90 -0.65
N ARG A 11 -12.27 -5.45 0.54
CA ARG A 11 -11.43 -5.34 1.73
C ARG A 11 -10.10 -6.09 1.56
N GLY A 12 -10.13 -7.29 0.96
CA GLY A 12 -8.92 -8.06 0.63
C GLY A 12 -7.99 -7.32 -0.32
N THR A 13 -8.53 -6.76 -1.42
CA THR A 13 -7.74 -6.00 -2.40
C THR A 13 -7.07 -4.77 -1.76
N ARG A 14 -7.73 -4.07 -0.86
CA ARG A 14 -7.16 -2.92 -0.13
C ARG A 14 -5.98 -3.32 0.75
N ILE A 15 -6.14 -4.39 1.52
CA ILE A 15 -5.05 -4.91 2.37
C ILE A 15 -3.85 -5.28 1.52
N VAL A 16 -4.07 -5.98 0.41
CA VAL A 16 -3.01 -6.38 -0.52
C VAL A 16 -2.26 -5.16 -1.09
N VAL A 17 -2.97 -4.14 -1.57
CA VAL A 17 -2.34 -2.92 -2.10
C VAL A 17 -1.56 -2.17 -1.01
N THR A 18 -2.10 -2.03 0.20
CA THR A 18 -1.40 -1.39 1.32
C THR A 18 -0.13 -2.16 1.70
N VAL A 19 -0.21 -3.49 1.77
CA VAL A 19 0.94 -4.35 2.08
C VAL A 19 1.99 -4.26 0.97
N LEU A 20 1.59 -4.33 -0.30
CA LEU A 20 2.52 -4.19 -1.44
C LEU A 20 3.20 -2.83 -1.46
N SER A 21 2.48 -1.74 -1.19
CA SER A 21 3.07 -0.40 -1.12
C SER A 21 4.05 -0.24 0.03
N ALA A 22 3.86 -0.95 1.15
CA ALA A 22 4.78 -0.97 2.27
C ALA A 22 6.02 -1.85 2.01
N LEU A 23 5.86 -3.00 1.35
CA LEU A 23 6.96 -3.94 1.10
C LEU A 23 7.90 -3.49 -0.03
N LEU A 24 7.40 -2.77 -1.04
CA LEU A 24 8.17 -2.36 -2.21
C LEU A 24 9.44 -1.55 -1.85
N PRO A 25 9.39 -0.49 -0.99
CA PRO A 25 10.59 0.25 -0.60
C PRO A 25 11.62 -0.63 0.12
N VAL A 26 11.17 -1.56 0.96
CA VAL A 26 12.07 -2.48 1.68
C VAL A 26 12.75 -3.43 0.71
N ALA A 27 12.00 -4.08 -0.17
CA ALA A 27 12.56 -5.02 -1.15
C ALA A 27 13.59 -4.34 -2.07
N LEU A 28 13.24 -3.16 -2.61
CA LEU A 28 14.15 -2.39 -3.46
C LEU A 28 15.38 -1.91 -2.69
N GLY A 29 15.19 -1.38 -1.48
CA GLY A 29 16.26 -0.89 -0.64
C GLY A 29 17.23 -2.00 -0.23
N VAL A 30 16.74 -3.16 0.20
CA VAL A 30 17.57 -4.32 0.53
C VAL A 30 18.36 -4.80 -0.68
N ALA A 31 17.74 -4.86 -1.86
CA ALA A 31 18.44 -5.24 -3.10
C ALA A 31 19.58 -4.25 -3.45
N ILE A 32 19.34 -2.94 -3.33
CA ILE A 32 20.37 -1.92 -3.57
C ILE A 32 21.52 -2.06 -2.56
N LEU A 33 21.21 -2.22 -1.27
CA LEU A 33 22.23 -2.38 -0.22
C LEU A 33 23.03 -3.66 -0.42
N TYR A 34 22.40 -4.74 -0.87
CA TYR A 34 23.07 -6.00 -1.19
C TYR A 34 24.11 -5.81 -2.33
N LEU A 35 23.68 -5.20 -3.44
CA LEU A 35 24.58 -4.90 -4.56
C LEU A 35 25.71 -3.95 -4.17
N GLN A 36 25.43 -2.97 -3.32
CA GLN A 36 26.46 -2.06 -2.81
C GLN A 36 27.46 -2.79 -1.92
N ALA A 37 26.98 -3.65 -1.01
CA ALA A 37 27.85 -4.45 -0.14
C ALA A 37 28.76 -5.38 -0.95
N GLU A 38 28.22 -6.05 -1.96
CA GLU A 38 28.99 -6.92 -2.85
C GLU A 38 30.09 -6.14 -3.61
N ARG A 39 29.75 -4.97 -4.13
CA ARG A 39 30.76 -4.09 -4.78
C ARG A 39 31.85 -3.66 -3.82
N THR A 40 31.50 -3.27 -2.60
CA THR A 40 32.46 -2.82 -1.59
C THR A 40 33.38 -3.96 -1.15
N LEU A 41 32.84 -5.16 -0.95
CA LEU A 41 33.64 -6.35 -0.62
C LEU A 41 34.59 -6.70 -1.77
N LYS A 42 34.14 -6.65 -3.03
CA LYS A 42 34.98 -6.90 -4.21
C LYS A 42 36.12 -5.89 -4.32
N GLN A 43 35.84 -4.61 -4.16
CA GLN A 43 36.87 -3.57 -4.17
C GLN A 43 37.87 -3.76 -3.02
N SER A 44 37.40 -4.19 -1.85
CA SER A 44 38.25 -4.50 -0.70
C SER A 44 39.21 -5.66 -1.01
N THR A 45 38.76 -6.73 -1.66
CA THR A 45 39.62 -7.87 -2.03
C THR A 45 40.65 -7.49 -3.09
N GLU A 46 40.29 -6.65 -4.08
CA GLU A 46 41.20 -6.14 -5.09
C GLU A 46 42.34 -5.34 -4.45
N LEU A 47 42.02 -4.31 -3.67
CA LEU A 47 43.01 -3.47 -3.01
C LEU A 47 43.91 -4.25 -2.04
N THR A 48 43.30 -5.16 -1.29
CA THR A 48 44.04 -5.99 -0.31
C THR A 48 44.98 -6.97 -1.01
N GLY A 49 44.55 -7.57 -2.12
CA GLY A 49 45.36 -8.47 -2.95
C GLY A 49 46.54 -7.75 -3.61
N GLU A 50 46.31 -6.57 -4.19
CA GLU A 50 47.36 -5.75 -4.78
C GLU A 50 48.44 -5.33 -3.74
N GLU A 51 47.98 -4.93 -2.56
CA GLU A 51 48.92 -4.55 -1.48
C GLU A 51 49.76 -5.73 -1.02
N ALA A 52 49.13 -6.91 -0.87
CA ALA A 52 49.83 -8.14 -0.51
C ALA A 52 50.89 -8.54 -1.57
N ILE A 53 50.58 -8.40 -2.86
CA ILE A 53 51.54 -8.65 -3.95
C ILE A 53 52.72 -7.71 -3.82
N ARG A 54 52.47 -6.40 -3.66
CA ARG A 54 53.57 -5.41 -3.50
C ARG A 54 54.51 -5.73 -2.33
N GLN A 55 53.96 -6.16 -1.21
CA GLN A 55 54.78 -6.54 -0.04
C GLN A 55 55.59 -7.81 -0.27
N PHE A 56 55.01 -8.83 -0.92
CA PHE A 56 55.72 -10.08 -1.27
C PHE A 56 56.78 -9.84 -2.33
N GLU A 57 56.51 -9.01 -3.35
CA GLU A 57 57.51 -8.61 -4.33
C GLU A 57 58.68 -7.90 -3.72
N LEU A 58 58.45 -6.93 -2.76
CA LEU A 58 59.50 -6.25 -2.03
C LEU A 58 60.38 -7.23 -1.24
N MET A 59 59.79 -8.23 -0.60
CA MET A 59 60.56 -9.25 0.12
C MET A 59 61.39 -10.16 -0.84
N LEU A 60 60.80 -10.53 -1.95
CA LEU A 60 61.45 -11.36 -2.99
C LEU A 60 62.53 -10.56 -3.72
N ASP A 61 62.40 -9.26 -3.92
CA ASP A 61 63.44 -8.42 -4.49
C ASP A 61 64.74 -8.47 -3.64
N ASN A 62 64.63 -8.35 -2.32
CA ASN A 62 65.76 -8.47 -1.41
C ASN A 62 66.40 -9.87 -1.49
N THR A 63 65.55 -10.91 -1.61
CA THR A 63 65.99 -12.31 -1.73
C THR A 63 66.69 -12.55 -3.06
N ALA A 64 66.13 -12.02 -4.15
CA ALA A 64 66.70 -12.14 -5.49
C ALA A 64 68.03 -11.40 -5.63
N LEU A 65 68.11 -10.19 -5.06
CA LEU A 65 69.39 -9.42 -5.03
C LEU A 65 70.48 -10.17 -4.27
N ALA A 66 70.15 -10.80 -3.14
CA ALA A 66 71.11 -11.64 -2.39
C ALA A 66 71.59 -12.83 -3.24
N ALA A 67 70.67 -13.50 -3.96
CA ALA A 67 71.01 -14.59 -4.84
C ALA A 67 71.95 -14.14 -6.00
N GLN A 68 71.66 -12.96 -6.60
CA GLN A 68 72.47 -12.40 -7.68
C GLN A 68 73.92 -12.10 -7.25
N GLU A 69 74.10 -11.50 -6.07
CA GLU A 69 75.44 -11.22 -5.53
C GLU A 69 76.21 -12.47 -5.16
N LEU A 70 75.53 -13.56 -4.81
CA LEU A 70 76.14 -14.83 -4.42
C LEU A 70 76.42 -15.77 -5.58
N LEU A 71 75.69 -15.66 -6.68
CA LEU A 71 75.79 -16.58 -7.81
C LEU A 71 77.23 -16.70 -8.36
N PRO A 72 78.02 -15.65 -8.55
CA PRO A 72 79.38 -15.73 -9.04
C PRO A 72 80.36 -16.49 -8.11
N LEU A 73 79.98 -16.66 -6.84
CA LEU A 73 80.79 -17.41 -5.86
C LEU A 73 80.51 -18.92 -5.91
N ALA A 74 79.50 -19.36 -6.64
CA ALA A 74 79.16 -20.79 -6.75
C ALA A 74 80.27 -21.53 -7.46
N GLY A 75 80.74 -22.67 -6.87
CA GLY A 75 81.84 -23.50 -7.32
C GLY A 75 83.15 -23.23 -6.59
N GLN A 76 83.24 -22.16 -5.76
CA GLN A 76 84.39 -21.92 -4.86
C GLN A 76 84.26 -22.77 -3.58
N ASN A 77 85.40 -22.99 -2.87
CA ASN A 77 85.37 -23.75 -1.61
C ASN A 77 84.48 -23.05 -0.56
N CYS A 78 83.71 -23.86 0.18
CA CYS A 78 82.79 -23.31 1.17
C CYS A 78 83.47 -22.50 2.27
N SER A 79 84.66 -22.88 2.71
CA SER A 79 85.51 -22.13 3.66
C SER A 79 85.70 -20.68 3.24
N ASP A 80 85.86 -20.41 1.97
CA ASP A 80 86.29 -19.11 1.43
C ASP A 80 85.03 -18.20 1.25
N VAL A 81 83.88 -18.75 0.93
CA VAL A 81 82.63 -18.03 0.62
C VAL A 81 81.64 -17.93 1.79
N LYS A 82 81.86 -18.70 2.85
CA LYS A 82 80.96 -18.74 4.01
C LYS A 82 80.68 -17.37 4.65
N LEU A 83 81.68 -16.48 4.71
CA LEU A 83 81.52 -15.15 5.25
C LEU A 83 80.61 -14.31 4.36
N ALA A 84 80.78 -14.35 3.05
CA ALA A 84 79.93 -13.65 2.08
C ALA A 84 78.46 -14.11 2.15
N LEU A 85 78.24 -15.44 2.33
CA LEU A 85 76.90 -15.97 2.56
C LEU A 85 76.24 -15.37 3.81
N ARG A 86 76.98 -15.31 4.93
CA ARG A 86 76.48 -14.75 6.17
C ARG A 86 76.27 -13.24 6.11
N GLU A 87 77.11 -12.54 5.36
CA GLU A 87 76.95 -11.11 5.12
C GLU A 87 75.63 -10.79 4.43
N GLN A 88 75.19 -11.51 3.44
CA GLN A 88 73.88 -11.32 2.78
C GLN A 88 72.75 -11.50 3.75
N VAL A 89 72.78 -12.49 4.63
CA VAL A 89 71.76 -12.67 5.68
C VAL A 89 71.69 -11.50 6.62
N THR A 90 72.80 -10.88 6.94
CA THR A 90 72.86 -9.75 7.90
C THR A 90 72.48 -8.42 7.24
N ARG A 91 72.87 -8.20 5.97
CA ARG A 91 72.66 -6.93 5.25
C ARG A 91 71.30 -6.80 4.57
N ARG A 92 70.71 -7.95 4.14
CA ARG A 92 69.46 -7.95 3.37
C ARG A 92 68.29 -8.22 4.26
N PRO A 93 67.33 -7.31 4.33
CA PRO A 93 66.07 -7.55 5.06
C PRO A 93 65.37 -8.81 4.53
N PHE A 94 64.69 -9.54 5.40
CA PHE A 94 63.92 -10.72 5.16
C PHE A 94 64.69 -11.96 4.75
N VAL A 95 65.93 -11.88 4.36
CA VAL A 95 66.77 -13.03 4.02
C VAL A 95 67.15 -13.79 5.29
N ARG A 96 66.71 -15.04 5.40
CA ARG A 96 66.97 -15.95 6.53
C ARG A 96 68.22 -16.77 6.41
N SER A 97 68.43 -17.32 5.22
CA SER A 97 69.60 -18.14 4.88
C SER A 97 69.92 -18.02 3.40
N THR A 98 71.17 -18.25 3.11
CA THR A 98 71.69 -18.28 1.73
C THR A 98 72.53 -19.56 1.53
N ASN A 99 72.47 -20.11 0.37
CA ASN A 99 73.11 -21.38 0.05
C ASN A 99 73.64 -21.34 -1.38
N LEU A 100 74.80 -22.04 -1.62
CA LEU A 100 75.38 -22.20 -2.93
C LEU A 100 75.17 -23.63 -3.43
N VAL A 101 74.92 -23.73 -4.74
CA VAL A 101 74.65 -24.95 -5.45
C VAL A 101 75.62 -25.08 -6.60
N TRP A 102 76.15 -26.29 -6.79
CA TRP A 102 76.95 -26.66 -7.96
C TRP A 102 76.31 -27.88 -8.64
N ASN A 103 75.98 -27.74 -9.89
CA ASN A 103 75.11 -28.65 -10.59
C ASN A 103 73.72 -28.74 -9.91
N THR A 104 73.39 -29.83 -9.23
CA THR A 104 72.19 -30.05 -8.47
C THR A 104 72.46 -30.29 -6.97
N ASN A 105 73.72 -30.06 -6.53
CA ASN A 105 74.12 -30.31 -5.16
C ASN A 105 74.31 -28.99 -4.42
N LEU A 106 73.54 -28.74 -3.37
CA LEU A 106 73.77 -27.74 -2.38
C LEU A 106 75.02 -28.19 -1.59
N TYR A 107 76.09 -27.37 -1.62
CA TYR A 107 77.35 -27.74 -1.02
C TYR A 107 77.83 -26.79 0.10
N CYS A 108 77.29 -25.55 0.14
CA CYS A 108 77.66 -24.58 1.12
C CYS A 108 76.43 -23.76 1.59
N SER A 109 76.28 -23.61 2.89
CA SER A 109 75.15 -22.93 3.54
C SER A 109 75.67 -21.88 4.51
N SER A 110 75.00 -20.70 4.56
CA SER A 110 75.22 -19.70 5.59
C SER A 110 74.93 -20.22 7.00
N LEU A 111 74.03 -21.17 7.11
CA LEU A 111 73.54 -21.72 8.37
C LEU A 111 74.39 -22.93 8.83
N PHE A 112 74.64 -23.91 7.94
CA PHE A 112 75.34 -25.15 8.27
C PHE A 112 76.81 -25.14 7.93
N GLY A 113 77.28 -24.22 7.06
CA GLY A 113 78.62 -24.30 6.48
C GLY A 113 78.68 -25.33 5.33
N GLU A 114 79.68 -26.20 5.40
CA GLU A 114 79.74 -27.34 4.44
C GLU A 114 78.56 -28.26 4.68
N TYR A 115 77.72 -28.46 3.65
CA TYR A 115 76.51 -29.24 3.74
C TYR A 115 76.19 -29.84 2.36
N GLN A 116 75.86 -31.09 2.31
CA GLN A 116 75.54 -31.73 1.03
C GLN A 116 74.09 -32.19 0.99
N GLU A 117 73.34 -31.61 0.07
CA GLU A 117 71.96 -31.98 -0.21
C GLU A 117 71.66 -31.89 -1.70
N LYS A 118 71.00 -32.91 -2.24
CA LYS A 118 70.60 -32.89 -3.65
C LYS A 118 69.30 -32.11 -3.80
N ILE A 119 69.36 -31.09 -4.65
CA ILE A 119 68.17 -30.30 -4.97
C ILE A 119 67.39 -30.98 -6.12
N ASN A 120 66.06 -31.04 -5.96
CA ASN A 120 65.17 -31.41 -7.05
C ASN A 120 64.63 -30.12 -7.72
N PRO A 121 65.00 -29.82 -8.99
CA PRO A 121 64.53 -28.63 -9.69
C PRO A 121 63.01 -28.60 -9.89
N ASP A 122 62.33 -29.75 -9.91
CA ASP A 122 60.86 -29.87 -10.13
C ASP A 122 60.06 -29.34 -8.92
N ASP A 123 60.66 -29.21 -7.73
CA ASP A 123 60.02 -28.66 -6.57
C ASP A 123 59.80 -27.12 -6.70
N TYR A 124 60.53 -26.49 -7.66
CA TYR A 124 60.49 -25.04 -7.85
C TYR A 124 59.52 -24.64 -8.94
N THR A 125 58.47 -23.93 -8.58
CA THR A 125 57.51 -23.32 -9.51
C THR A 125 58.23 -22.41 -10.49
N GLN A 126 58.09 -22.69 -11.80
CA GLN A 126 58.81 -22.04 -12.91
C GLN A 126 60.32 -22.05 -12.69
N GLY A 127 60.84 -23.07 -11.99
CA GLY A 127 62.26 -23.24 -11.68
C GLY A 127 62.84 -22.24 -10.70
N LYS A 128 62.06 -21.36 -10.11
CA LYS A 128 62.53 -20.22 -9.28
C LYS A 128 62.03 -20.20 -7.85
N LEU A 129 60.78 -20.52 -7.57
CA LEU A 129 60.15 -20.41 -6.24
C LEU A 129 59.67 -21.75 -5.72
N TRP A 130 59.99 -22.00 -4.44
CA TRP A 130 59.49 -23.15 -3.72
C TRP A 130 58.98 -22.78 -2.33
N LEU A 131 57.74 -23.04 -2.05
CA LEU A 131 57.15 -22.86 -0.71
C LEU A 131 57.18 -24.21 -0.01
N MET A 132 58.02 -24.34 1.03
CA MET A 132 58.23 -25.60 1.74
C MET A 132 57.74 -25.49 3.21
N ASN A 133 57.30 -26.63 3.74
CA ASN A 133 56.81 -26.75 5.14
C ASN A 133 57.99 -27.09 6.10
N GLY A 134 59.01 -26.25 6.07
CA GLY A 134 60.14 -26.38 6.98
C GLY A 134 61.38 -27.05 6.41
N ASN A 135 62.44 -27.03 7.18
CA ASN A 135 63.71 -27.68 6.92
C ASN A 135 64.19 -28.41 8.19
N PRO A 136 65.29 -29.15 8.18
CA PRO A 136 65.81 -29.89 9.35
C PRO A 136 66.05 -29.04 10.60
N VAL A 137 66.28 -27.74 10.42
CA VAL A 137 66.49 -26.78 11.55
C VAL A 137 65.19 -26.25 12.14
N THR A 138 64.21 -26.04 11.28
CA THR A 138 62.88 -25.51 11.67
C THR A 138 61.81 -26.33 10.99
N PRO A 139 61.49 -27.51 11.54
CA PRO A 139 60.41 -28.34 11.04
C PRO A 139 59.08 -27.62 11.25
N ASN A 140 58.13 -27.82 10.32
CA ASN A 140 56.79 -27.25 10.33
C ASN A 140 56.74 -25.68 10.36
N THR A 141 57.81 -25.03 9.87
CA THR A 141 57.85 -23.57 9.70
C THR A 141 57.90 -23.24 8.22
N ALA A 142 56.92 -22.50 7.72
CA ALA A 142 56.88 -22.13 6.31
C ALA A 142 58.16 -21.41 5.90
N LEU A 143 58.74 -21.80 4.76
CA LEU A 143 59.89 -21.19 4.14
C LEU A 143 59.62 -20.96 2.66
N LEU A 144 59.96 -19.78 2.16
CA LEU A 144 59.92 -19.51 0.71
C LEU A 144 61.36 -19.42 0.18
N VAL A 145 61.71 -20.35 -0.69
CA VAL A 145 63.03 -20.43 -1.28
C VAL A 145 63.01 -19.84 -2.69
N TYR A 146 63.89 -18.85 -2.90
CA TYR A 146 64.14 -18.31 -4.23
C TYR A 146 65.44 -18.94 -4.80
N ARG A 147 65.35 -19.49 -6.01
CA ARG A 147 66.45 -20.10 -6.73
C ARG A 147 66.86 -19.26 -7.93
N LEU A 148 68.12 -18.94 -8.02
CA LEU A 148 68.79 -18.34 -9.19
C LEU A 148 69.82 -19.34 -9.70
N ASN A 149 69.79 -19.67 -11.00
CA ASN A 149 70.67 -20.68 -11.59
C ASN A 149 71.13 -20.22 -12.97
N GLU A 150 72.42 -20.31 -13.22
CA GLU A 150 73.07 -20.09 -14.51
C GLU A 150 74.06 -21.23 -14.82
N GLY A 151 73.74 -22.04 -15.80
CA GLY A 151 74.53 -23.25 -16.10
C GLY A 151 74.63 -24.18 -14.90
N ASN A 152 75.87 -24.45 -14.42
CA ASN A 152 76.16 -25.30 -13.28
C ASN A 152 76.12 -24.56 -11.93
N GLN A 153 76.11 -23.22 -11.98
CA GLN A 153 76.10 -22.36 -10.79
C GLN A 153 74.68 -22.10 -10.32
N GLY A 154 74.46 -22.18 -9.01
CA GLY A 154 73.18 -21.85 -8.40
C GLY A 154 73.34 -21.17 -7.02
N ALA A 155 72.45 -20.24 -6.74
CA ALA A 155 72.29 -19.64 -5.43
C ALA A 155 70.84 -19.79 -4.96
N LEU A 156 70.67 -20.22 -3.72
CA LEU A 156 69.36 -20.34 -3.05
C LEU A 156 69.34 -19.37 -1.90
N THR A 157 68.26 -18.58 -1.85
CA THR A 157 68.02 -17.65 -0.76
C THR A 157 66.66 -17.95 -0.14
N THR A 158 66.61 -18.00 1.18
CA THR A 158 65.39 -18.41 1.90
C THR A 158 64.80 -17.22 2.65
N LEU A 159 63.51 -17.05 2.52
CA LEU A 159 62.72 -16.06 3.23
C LEU A 159 61.92 -16.77 4.34
N ASP A 160 61.85 -16.20 5.52
CA ASP A 160 61.12 -16.77 6.66
C ASP A 160 59.62 -16.63 6.51
N GLY A 161 58.89 -17.74 6.68
CA GLY A 161 57.44 -17.77 6.62
C GLY A 161 56.76 -16.90 7.67
N TYR A 162 57.44 -16.59 8.74
CA TYR A 162 56.93 -15.61 9.73
C TYR A 162 56.65 -14.26 9.09
N HIS A 163 57.53 -13.76 8.22
CA HIS A 163 57.30 -12.51 7.51
C HIS A 163 56.12 -12.60 6.53
N LEU A 164 56.03 -13.73 5.82
CA LEU A 164 54.94 -13.98 4.88
C LEU A 164 53.60 -14.06 5.59
N SER A 165 53.48 -14.83 6.66
CA SER A 165 52.25 -14.95 7.45
C SER A 165 51.83 -13.68 8.12
N ASN A 166 52.81 -12.83 8.55
CA ASN A 166 52.56 -11.50 9.07
C ASN A 166 51.92 -10.56 8.04
N VAL A 167 52.41 -10.58 6.78
CA VAL A 167 51.78 -9.82 5.69
C VAL A 167 50.35 -10.28 5.51
N LEU A 168 50.10 -11.61 5.39
CA LEU A 168 48.76 -12.17 5.24
C LEU A 168 47.85 -11.74 6.40
N ARG A 169 48.33 -11.75 7.63
CA ARG A 169 47.57 -11.41 8.84
C ARG A 169 47.29 -9.91 8.97
N LEU A 170 48.29 -9.04 8.70
CA LEU A 170 48.15 -7.62 8.89
C LEU A 170 47.35 -6.92 7.80
N ILE A 171 47.52 -7.39 6.55
CA ILE A 171 46.76 -6.88 5.40
C ILE A 171 45.40 -7.52 5.35
N GLY A 172 45.32 -8.82 5.60
CA GLY A 172 44.09 -9.60 5.59
C GLY A 172 43.17 -9.45 6.82
N ARG A 173 43.19 -8.32 7.55
CA ARG A 173 42.40 -8.14 8.78
C ARG A 173 40.89 -8.45 8.65
N LYS A 174 40.32 -8.08 7.53
CA LYS A 174 38.89 -8.31 7.23
C LYS A 174 38.68 -9.31 6.10
N THR A 175 39.71 -9.60 5.31
CA THR A 175 39.67 -10.42 4.09
C THR A 175 40.56 -11.65 4.29
N LEU A 176 40.12 -12.83 3.92
CA LEU A 176 40.98 -13.98 3.93
C LEU A 176 41.98 -13.88 2.76
N LEU A 177 43.27 -13.86 3.10
CA LEU A 177 44.37 -13.80 2.12
C LEU A 177 45.14 -15.10 2.15
N LEU A 178 45.49 -15.63 0.96
CA LEU A 178 46.25 -16.82 0.75
C LEU A 178 47.39 -16.53 -0.25
N LEU A 179 48.62 -16.90 0.09
CA LEU A 179 49.77 -16.90 -0.83
C LEU A 179 49.90 -18.29 -1.44
N GLN A 180 49.86 -18.42 -2.75
CA GLN A 180 50.06 -19.67 -3.44
C GLN A 180 51.30 -19.67 -4.30
N VAL A 181 52.10 -20.71 -4.21
CA VAL A 181 53.32 -20.96 -5.02
C VAL A 181 53.24 -22.40 -5.54
N GLY A 182 52.92 -22.53 -6.82
CA GLY A 182 52.67 -23.84 -7.43
C GLY A 182 51.52 -24.60 -6.77
N PRO A 183 51.72 -25.85 -6.33
CA PRO A 183 50.67 -26.62 -5.66
C PRO A 183 50.46 -26.24 -4.18
N HIS A 184 51.39 -25.53 -3.58
CA HIS A 184 51.38 -25.22 -2.14
C HIS A 184 50.81 -23.82 -1.87
N TRP A 185 50.13 -23.68 -0.75
CA TRP A 185 49.61 -22.38 -0.33
C TRP A 185 49.85 -22.13 1.18
N LEU A 186 49.93 -20.86 1.53
CA LEU A 186 50.19 -20.36 2.90
C LEU A 186 49.00 -19.51 3.32
N SER A 187 48.52 -19.71 4.55
CA SER A 187 47.54 -18.84 5.21
C SER A 187 48.19 -17.98 6.32
N ALA A 188 47.39 -17.12 6.92
CA ALA A 188 47.82 -16.23 8.00
C ALA A 188 48.25 -16.97 9.30
N ASP A 189 47.89 -18.27 9.44
CA ASP A 189 48.34 -19.11 10.56
C ASP A 189 49.82 -19.60 10.43
N GLY A 190 50.43 -19.32 9.30
CA GLY A 190 51.83 -19.66 9.03
C GLY A 190 52.09 -21.10 8.60
N LYS A 191 51.02 -21.87 8.30
CA LYS A 191 51.15 -23.26 7.83
C LYS A 191 51.09 -23.33 6.32
N VAL A 192 51.95 -24.17 5.76
CA VAL A 192 51.89 -24.55 4.35
C VAL A 192 50.90 -25.70 4.17
N HIS A 193 50.08 -25.59 3.19
CA HIS A 193 49.07 -26.56 2.83
C HIS A 193 49.27 -27.07 1.42
N ASP A 194 48.91 -28.33 1.21
CA ASP A 194 49.06 -29.06 -0.07
C ASP A 194 47.69 -29.49 -0.61
N ASP A 195 46.62 -29.25 0.15
CA ASP A 195 45.24 -29.51 -0.19
C ASP A 195 44.63 -28.41 -1.09
N ALA A 196 43.41 -28.61 -1.52
CA ALA A 196 42.70 -27.63 -2.33
C ALA A 196 42.50 -26.32 -1.56
N LEU A 197 42.62 -25.20 -2.27
CA LEU A 197 42.33 -23.86 -1.67
C LEU A 197 40.93 -23.84 -1.06
N PRO A 198 40.77 -23.21 0.12
CA PRO A 198 39.47 -23.09 0.76
C PRO A 198 38.49 -22.31 -0.13
N ALA A 199 37.22 -22.73 -0.09
CA ALA A 199 36.17 -22.03 -0.84
C ALA A 199 35.92 -20.63 -0.31
N LEU A 200 36.12 -19.63 -1.14
CA LEU A 200 35.89 -18.21 -0.86
C LEU A 200 34.86 -17.64 -1.84
N PRO A 201 33.57 -18.05 -1.75
CA PRO A 201 32.58 -17.75 -2.78
C PRO A 201 32.19 -16.27 -2.85
N VAL A 202 32.51 -15.46 -1.83
CA VAL A 202 32.13 -14.05 -1.79
C VAL A 202 33.35 -13.19 -2.15
N ALA A 203 33.20 -12.38 -3.21
CA ALA A 203 34.19 -11.41 -3.69
C ALA A 203 35.57 -12.03 -3.94
N LEU A 204 35.62 -13.29 -4.43
CA LEU A 204 36.87 -13.97 -4.77
C LEU A 204 37.63 -13.16 -5.82
N ASN A 205 38.91 -12.89 -5.51
CA ASN A 205 39.85 -12.28 -6.43
C ASN A 205 41.21 -13.01 -6.34
N THR A 206 41.76 -13.42 -7.48
CA THR A 206 43.07 -14.06 -7.56
C THR A 206 43.96 -13.23 -8.47
N LEU A 207 45.04 -12.69 -7.90
CA LEU A 207 46.01 -11.86 -8.59
C LEU A 207 47.34 -12.58 -8.67
N ALA A 208 47.96 -12.57 -9.84
CA ALA A 208 49.31 -13.12 -10.04
C ALA A 208 50.34 -12.01 -10.02
N SER A 209 51.50 -12.29 -9.41
CA SER A 209 52.64 -11.39 -9.55
C SER A 209 53.15 -11.40 -11.02
N SER A 210 53.44 -10.21 -11.53
CA SER A 210 54.07 -10.06 -12.86
C SER A 210 55.57 -10.38 -12.88
N ARG A 211 56.20 -10.44 -11.69
CA ARG A 211 57.67 -10.54 -11.51
C ARG A 211 58.11 -11.90 -11.00
N TYR A 212 57.26 -12.56 -10.21
CA TYR A 212 57.59 -13.79 -9.54
C TYR A 212 56.48 -14.83 -9.70
N ALA A 213 56.82 -16.12 -9.62
CA ALA A 213 55.90 -17.25 -9.84
C ALA A 213 55.03 -17.52 -8.61
N PHE A 214 54.21 -16.54 -8.18
CA PHE A 214 53.23 -16.71 -7.10
C PHE A 214 51.95 -16.00 -7.43
N THR A 215 50.86 -16.42 -6.76
CA THR A 215 49.56 -15.76 -6.79
C THR A 215 49.07 -15.45 -5.37
N VAL A 216 48.26 -14.42 -5.26
CA VAL A 216 47.56 -14.08 -4.03
C VAL A 216 46.07 -14.21 -4.27
N THR A 217 45.41 -15.03 -3.47
CA THR A 217 43.98 -15.20 -3.50
C THR A 217 43.34 -14.47 -2.29
N ALA A 218 42.41 -13.58 -2.56
CA ALA A 218 41.66 -12.81 -1.57
C ALA A 218 40.17 -13.11 -1.69
N GLY A 219 39.47 -13.25 -0.59
CA GLY A 219 38.03 -13.50 -0.61
C GLY A 219 37.40 -13.57 0.78
N PHE A 220 36.13 -13.86 0.80
CA PHE A 220 35.36 -14.01 2.05
C PHE A 220 34.59 -15.32 2.06
N PRO A 221 34.31 -15.88 3.25
CA PRO A 221 33.48 -17.05 3.39
C PRO A 221 32.03 -16.76 3.02
N GLU A 222 31.24 -17.83 2.84
CA GLU A 222 29.81 -17.72 2.55
C GLU A 222 29.06 -16.91 3.62
N GLY A 223 28.08 -16.09 3.17
CA GLY A 223 27.25 -15.27 4.03
C GLY A 223 27.86 -13.96 4.48
N GLU A 224 29.12 -13.63 4.11
CA GLU A 224 29.79 -12.39 4.53
C GLU A 224 29.08 -11.12 4.03
N THR A 225 28.46 -11.13 2.85
CA THR A 225 27.69 -10.00 2.32
C THR A 225 26.57 -9.61 3.30
N TRP A 226 25.79 -10.60 3.81
CA TRP A 226 24.75 -10.35 4.79
C TRP A 226 25.29 -9.90 6.14
N ARG A 227 26.42 -10.46 6.57
CA ARG A 227 27.09 -10.07 7.81
C ARG A 227 27.57 -8.61 7.72
N TYR A 228 28.20 -8.25 6.62
CA TYR A 228 28.63 -6.90 6.30
C TYR A 228 27.46 -5.91 6.29
N MET A 229 26.38 -6.25 5.59
CA MET A 229 25.17 -5.41 5.57
C MET A 229 24.63 -5.15 6.97
N ARG A 230 24.56 -6.20 7.80
CA ARG A 230 24.01 -6.10 9.16
C ARG A 230 24.92 -5.27 10.09
N SER A 231 26.22 -5.28 9.89
CA SER A 231 27.17 -4.54 10.72
C SER A 231 27.35 -3.08 10.29
N GLU A 232 27.36 -2.82 8.97
CA GLU A 232 27.71 -1.50 8.45
C GLU A 232 26.49 -0.62 8.12
N TYR A 233 25.30 -1.24 7.85
CA TYR A 233 24.11 -0.50 7.41
C TYR A 233 22.90 -0.48 8.37
N PRO A 234 23.02 -0.61 9.71
CA PRO A 234 21.86 -0.57 10.60
C PRO A 234 21.02 0.72 10.48
N PRO A 235 21.62 1.93 10.34
CA PRO A 235 20.84 3.16 10.20
C PRO A 235 20.00 3.18 8.91
N LEU A 236 20.53 2.60 7.82
CA LEU A 236 19.81 2.52 6.54
C LEU A 236 18.63 1.56 6.60
N PHE A 237 18.76 0.44 7.32
CA PHE A 237 17.63 -0.44 7.58
C PHE A 237 16.51 0.26 8.37
N SER A 238 16.86 1.05 9.37
CA SER A 238 15.91 1.85 10.15
C SER A 238 15.19 2.86 9.26
N LEU A 239 15.92 3.52 8.37
CA LEU A 239 15.36 4.47 7.38
C LEU A 239 14.42 3.78 6.39
N LEU A 240 14.78 2.59 5.88
CA LEU A 240 13.92 1.79 5.00
C LEU A 240 12.62 1.39 5.69
N MET A 241 12.67 0.99 6.95
CA MET A 241 11.48 0.68 7.76
C MET A 241 10.58 1.91 7.93
N PHE A 242 11.15 3.08 8.18
CA PHE A 242 10.40 4.33 8.27
C PHE A 242 9.68 4.64 6.95
N PHE A 243 10.37 4.59 5.81
CA PHE A 243 9.73 4.82 4.50
C PHE A 243 8.67 3.77 4.16
N SER A 244 8.86 2.53 4.58
CA SER A 244 7.86 1.47 4.44
C SER A 244 6.55 1.83 5.16
N VAL A 245 6.65 2.26 6.43
CA VAL A 245 5.48 2.66 7.23
C VAL A 245 4.80 3.89 6.62
N VAL A 246 5.55 4.89 6.18
CA VAL A 246 5.02 6.10 5.53
C VAL A 246 4.30 5.75 4.23
N SER A 247 4.91 4.94 3.36
CA SER A 247 4.32 4.52 2.09
C SER A 247 3.03 3.71 2.29
N GLY A 248 3.04 2.76 3.23
CA GLY A 248 1.85 2.00 3.61
C GLY A 248 0.73 2.89 4.15
N SER A 249 1.06 3.88 4.99
CA SER A 249 0.10 4.84 5.56
C SER A 249 -0.52 5.74 4.48
N ILE A 250 0.28 6.25 3.56
CA ILE A 250 -0.19 7.04 2.41
C ILE A 250 -1.12 6.19 1.53
N GLY A 251 -0.72 4.96 1.20
CA GLY A 251 -1.55 4.03 0.44
C GLY A 251 -2.91 3.77 1.09
N HIS A 252 -2.93 3.59 2.42
CA HIS A 252 -4.16 3.41 3.19
C HIS A 252 -5.07 4.65 3.17
N VAL A 253 -4.51 5.85 3.38
CA VAL A 253 -5.26 7.12 3.38
C VAL A 253 -5.85 7.43 2.00
N LEU A 254 -5.08 7.24 0.92
CA LEU A 254 -5.54 7.44 -0.45
C LEU A 254 -6.72 6.52 -0.80
N GLN A 255 -6.66 5.25 -0.37
CA GLN A 255 -7.76 4.30 -0.58
C GLN A 255 -9.02 4.65 0.25
N LYS A 256 -8.86 5.22 1.44
CA LYS A 256 -10.01 5.72 2.22
C LYS A 256 -10.69 6.92 1.55
N ARG A 257 -9.90 7.86 1.00
CA ARG A 257 -10.43 9.07 0.35
C ARG A 257 -11.19 8.81 -0.94
N SER A 258 -10.83 7.78 -1.70
CA SER A 258 -11.47 7.45 -2.97
C SER A 258 -12.83 6.75 -2.86
N MET A 259 -13.37 6.54 -1.64
CA MET A 259 -14.63 5.84 -1.39
C MET A 259 -15.47 6.51 -0.28
N SER A 260 -15.45 7.82 -0.18
CA SER A 260 -16.42 8.52 0.66
C SER A 260 -17.81 8.40 0.02
N PRO A 261 -18.85 7.89 0.71
CA PRO A 261 -20.22 7.85 0.20
C PRO A 261 -20.69 9.20 -0.34
N SER A 262 -20.28 10.30 0.32
CA SER A 262 -20.63 11.66 -0.09
C SER A 262 -20.08 12.03 -1.47
N ARG A 263 -18.86 11.59 -1.83
CA ARG A 263 -18.30 11.81 -3.18
C ARG A 263 -19.01 11.00 -4.24
N GLU A 264 -19.39 9.77 -3.91
CA GLU A 264 -20.15 8.92 -4.83
C GLU A 264 -21.54 9.50 -5.11
N MET A 265 -22.21 10.00 -4.06
CA MET A 265 -23.51 10.67 -4.20
C MET A 265 -23.41 12.02 -4.92
N GLN A 266 -22.36 12.81 -4.66
CA GLN A 266 -22.15 14.06 -5.40
C GLN A 266 -21.95 13.80 -6.90
N ARG A 267 -21.15 12.81 -7.26
CA ARG A 267 -21.00 12.36 -8.65
C ARG A 267 -22.33 11.88 -9.24
N ALA A 268 -23.09 11.11 -8.45
CA ALA A 268 -24.38 10.60 -8.86
C ALA A 268 -25.39 11.74 -9.12
N LEU A 269 -25.36 12.79 -8.29
CA LEU A 269 -26.18 13.98 -8.49
C LEU A 269 -25.81 14.73 -9.79
N GLU A 270 -24.52 14.93 -10.04
CA GLU A 270 -24.02 15.53 -11.28
C GLU A 270 -24.38 14.71 -12.53
N ALA A 271 -24.46 13.38 -12.38
CA ALA A 271 -24.84 12.45 -13.46
C ALA A 271 -26.35 12.22 -13.58
N ALA A 272 -27.20 12.94 -12.78
CA ALA A 272 -28.65 12.78 -12.73
C ALA A 272 -29.14 11.35 -12.46
N GLU A 273 -28.39 10.58 -11.62
CA GLU A 273 -28.73 9.22 -11.27
C GLU A 273 -29.86 9.13 -10.20
N PHE A 274 -30.23 10.25 -9.56
CA PHE A 274 -31.40 10.33 -8.68
C PHE A 274 -32.62 10.70 -9.50
N ILE A 275 -33.56 9.75 -9.60
CA ILE A 275 -34.72 9.84 -10.49
C ILE A 275 -36.03 9.79 -9.73
N PRO A 276 -37.11 10.46 -10.22
CA PRO A 276 -38.42 10.41 -9.63
C PRO A 276 -39.16 9.10 -9.98
N TYR A 277 -39.71 8.47 -8.96
CA TYR A 277 -40.77 7.48 -9.07
C TYR A 277 -42.04 8.10 -8.55
N PHE A 278 -43.18 7.70 -9.08
CA PHE A 278 -44.47 8.26 -8.76
C PHE A 278 -45.37 7.19 -8.17
N GLN A 279 -45.97 7.46 -7.02
CA GLN A 279 -46.98 6.62 -6.42
C GLN A 279 -48.34 7.32 -6.46
N PRO A 280 -49.39 6.73 -7.05
CA PRO A 280 -50.69 7.35 -7.15
C PRO A 280 -51.34 7.61 -5.79
N VAL A 281 -51.92 8.79 -5.64
CA VAL A 281 -52.85 9.17 -4.57
C VAL A 281 -54.24 9.30 -5.16
N VAL A 282 -55.24 8.75 -4.51
CA VAL A 282 -56.63 8.73 -4.98
C VAL A 282 -57.56 9.47 -4.03
N HIS A 283 -58.66 10.00 -4.55
CA HIS A 283 -59.73 10.52 -3.70
C HIS A 283 -60.40 9.41 -2.89
N GLY A 284 -60.71 9.66 -1.63
CA GLY A 284 -61.36 8.69 -0.76
C GLY A 284 -62.75 8.29 -1.20
N ASP A 285 -63.51 9.18 -1.84
CA ASP A 285 -64.90 8.95 -2.25
C ASP A 285 -65.03 8.17 -3.57
N ASN A 286 -64.36 8.61 -4.62
CA ASN A 286 -64.56 8.06 -5.97
C ASN A 286 -63.37 7.24 -6.49
N LYS A 287 -62.27 7.13 -5.71
CA LYS A 287 -61.06 6.37 -6.04
C LYS A 287 -60.34 6.83 -7.36
N GLN A 288 -60.69 8.00 -7.86
CA GLN A 288 -60.00 8.60 -8.99
C GLN A 288 -58.61 9.13 -8.54
N TRP A 289 -57.63 9.07 -9.43
CA TRP A 289 -56.31 9.63 -9.18
C TRP A 289 -56.42 11.14 -8.97
N SER A 290 -56.02 11.62 -7.81
CA SER A 290 -56.02 13.03 -7.43
C SER A 290 -54.62 13.62 -7.36
N GLY A 291 -53.58 12.75 -7.41
CA GLY A 291 -52.21 13.19 -7.25
C GLY A 291 -51.25 12.02 -7.32
N ALA A 292 -50.01 12.36 -7.01
CA ALA A 292 -48.92 11.41 -6.82
C ALA A 292 -47.91 11.91 -5.81
N GLU A 293 -47.38 11.01 -5.01
CA GLU A 293 -46.15 11.25 -4.24
C GLU A 293 -44.93 10.97 -5.09
N VAL A 294 -43.95 11.86 -5.07
CA VAL A 294 -42.69 11.76 -5.80
C VAL A 294 -41.62 11.18 -4.89
N LEU A 295 -41.28 9.95 -5.17
CA LEU A 295 -40.35 9.17 -4.39
C LEU A 295 -38.99 9.09 -5.06
N MET A 296 -37.94 9.62 -4.42
CA MET A 296 -36.58 9.54 -4.96
C MET A 296 -36.07 8.10 -5.03
N ARG A 297 -35.47 7.75 -6.16
CA ARG A 297 -34.75 6.48 -6.36
C ARG A 297 -33.37 6.77 -6.92
N TRP A 298 -32.39 6.00 -6.53
CA TRP A 298 -31.04 6.11 -7.08
C TRP A 298 -30.81 4.98 -8.08
N GLU A 299 -30.73 5.36 -9.36
CA GLU A 299 -30.40 4.43 -10.46
C GLU A 299 -28.89 4.35 -10.62
N HIS A 300 -28.27 3.49 -9.80
CA HIS A 300 -26.82 3.37 -9.78
C HIS A 300 -26.31 2.51 -10.94
N PRO A 301 -25.30 2.97 -11.77
CA PRO A 301 -24.90 2.29 -13.01
C PRO A 301 -24.33 0.89 -12.82
N LYS A 302 -23.89 0.53 -11.60
CA LYS A 302 -23.33 -0.81 -11.29
C LYS A 302 -24.22 -1.66 -10.39
N GLU A 303 -25.01 -1.04 -9.53
CA GLU A 303 -25.80 -1.73 -8.51
C GLU A 303 -27.30 -1.79 -8.86
N GLY A 304 -27.70 -1.10 -9.93
CA GLY A 304 -29.10 -0.97 -10.31
C GLY A 304 -29.84 -0.02 -9.38
N LEU A 305 -31.13 -0.26 -9.18
CA LEU A 305 -31.98 0.59 -8.35
C LEU A 305 -31.67 0.41 -6.86
N VAL A 306 -31.13 1.47 -6.24
CA VAL A 306 -30.80 1.52 -4.81
C VAL A 306 -31.98 2.09 -4.02
N ARG A 307 -32.34 1.44 -2.92
CA ARG A 307 -33.47 1.83 -2.07
C ARG A 307 -33.15 3.11 -1.27
N PRO A 308 -34.16 3.97 -1.01
CA PRO A 308 -34.00 5.25 -0.30
C PRO A 308 -33.39 5.11 1.11
N ASP A 309 -33.80 4.09 1.85
CA ASP A 309 -33.31 3.81 3.21
C ASP A 309 -31.78 3.60 3.28
N LEU A 310 -31.12 3.31 2.15
CA LEU A 310 -29.69 3.10 2.08
C LEU A 310 -28.89 4.37 1.78
N PHE A 311 -29.47 5.43 1.23
CA PHE A 311 -28.74 6.63 0.84
C PHE A 311 -29.29 7.94 1.43
N ILE A 312 -30.61 8.04 1.69
CA ILE A 312 -31.23 9.25 2.26
C ILE A 312 -30.54 9.70 3.56
N PRO A 313 -30.30 8.82 4.57
CA PRO A 313 -29.62 9.24 5.80
C PRO A 313 -28.22 9.83 5.57
N PHE A 314 -27.48 9.33 4.56
CA PHE A 314 -26.18 9.88 4.17
C PHE A 314 -26.32 11.21 3.42
N ALA A 315 -27.36 11.37 2.59
CA ALA A 315 -27.67 12.60 1.89
C ALA A 315 -28.00 13.74 2.87
N GLU A 316 -28.80 13.46 3.89
CA GLU A 316 -29.14 14.39 4.97
C GLU A 316 -27.90 14.81 5.77
N HIS A 317 -27.12 13.81 6.24
CA HIS A 317 -25.91 14.09 7.03
C HIS A 317 -24.84 14.88 6.26
N SER A 318 -24.77 14.69 4.95
CA SER A 318 -23.81 15.39 4.08
C SER A 318 -24.32 16.72 3.52
N GLY A 319 -25.59 17.07 3.72
CA GLY A 319 -26.25 18.23 3.14
C GLY A 319 -26.59 18.10 1.66
N LEU A 320 -26.35 16.91 1.06
CA LEU A 320 -26.67 16.67 -0.35
C LEU A 320 -28.17 16.50 -0.61
N ILE A 321 -28.98 16.26 0.44
CA ILE A 321 -30.41 16.07 0.29
C ILE A 321 -31.10 17.28 -0.38
N VAL A 322 -30.70 18.51 -0.06
CA VAL A 322 -31.27 19.72 -0.63
C VAL A 322 -31.04 19.80 -2.16
N PRO A 323 -29.81 19.76 -2.67
CA PRO A 323 -29.61 19.78 -4.12
C PRO A 323 -30.16 18.53 -4.82
N MET A 324 -30.30 17.38 -4.14
CA MET A 324 -30.93 16.18 -4.68
C MET A 324 -32.45 16.40 -4.85
N THR A 325 -33.14 16.96 -3.86
CA THR A 325 -34.57 17.32 -3.94
C THR A 325 -34.80 18.34 -5.04
N ARG A 326 -33.97 19.38 -5.16
CA ARG A 326 -34.04 20.36 -6.23
C ARG A 326 -33.93 19.71 -7.62
N SER A 327 -33.01 18.74 -7.79
CA SER A 327 -32.88 17.96 -9.02
C SER A 327 -34.12 17.11 -9.29
N LEU A 328 -34.69 16.49 -8.25
CA LEU A 328 -35.91 15.71 -8.34
C LEU A 328 -37.10 16.57 -8.80
N MET A 329 -37.27 17.78 -8.21
CA MET A 329 -38.31 18.74 -8.60
C MET A 329 -38.22 19.12 -10.07
N ARG A 330 -37.01 19.42 -10.59
CA ARG A 330 -36.78 19.73 -12.00
C ARG A 330 -37.16 18.57 -12.92
N GLN A 331 -36.78 17.35 -12.57
CA GLN A 331 -37.12 16.16 -13.35
C GLN A 331 -38.64 15.89 -13.31
N THR A 332 -39.27 16.12 -12.18
CA THR A 332 -40.74 16.00 -12.03
C THR A 332 -41.46 17.02 -12.92
N CYS A 333 -40.99 18.29 -12.93
CA CYS A 333 -41.51 19.31 -13.88
C CYS A 333 -41.36 18.86 -15.34
N ALA A 334 -40.18 18.36 -15.72
CA ALA A 334 -39.94 17.93 -17.10
C ALA A 334 -40.90 16.81 -17.55
N LEU A 335 -41.32 15.93 -16.60
CA LEU A 335 -42.23 14.83 -16.88
C LEU A 335 -43.71 15.22 -16.85
N LEU A 336 -44.14 16.02 -15.88
CA LEU A 336 -45.57 16.28 -15.60
C LEU A 336 -46.09 17.61 -16.17
N ALA A 337 -45.24 18.67 -16.31
CA ALA A 337 -45.68 19.94 -16.81
C ALA A 337 -46.30 19.92 -18.22
N PRO A 338 -45.82 19.09 -19.16
CA PRO A 338 -46.48 18.93 -20.46
C PRO A 338 -47.94 18.38 -20.39
N LEU A 339 -48.30 17.75 -19.28
CA LEU A 339 -49.65 17.17 -19.05
C LEU A 339 -50.57 18.13 -18.25
N SER A 340 -50.05 19.25 -17.80
CA SER A 340 -50.74 20.14 -16.86
C SER A 340 -52.09 20.69 -17.38
N THR A 341 -52.24 20.82 -18.73
CA THR A 341 -53.51 21.28 -19.36
C THR A 341 -54.58 20.18 -19.51
N SER A 342 -54.23 18.94 -19.27
CA SER A 342 -55.14 17.78 -19.35
C SER A 342 -55.66 17.34 -17.96
N PHE A 343 -55.30 18.01 -16.90
CA PHE A 343 -55.87 17.75 -15.56
C PHE A 343 -57.22 18.40 -15.41
N ASP A 344 -58.25 17.58 -15.19
CA ASP A 344 -59.62 18.10 -14.98
C ASP A 344 -59.80 18.86 -13.66
N ARG A 345 -58.93 18.60 -12.69
CA ARG A 345 -58.89 19.21 -11.37
C ARG A 345 -57.43 19.45 -10.96
N PRO A 346 -57.12 20.34 -10.00
CA PRO A 346 -55.76 20.49 -9.51
C PRO A 346 -55.18 19.17 -9.04
N PHE A 347 -54.08 18.76 -9.65
CA PHE A 347 -53.39 17.50 -9.36
C PHE A 347 -52.39 17.67 -8.24
N HIS A 348 -52.47 16.90 -7.14
CA HIS A 348 -51.58 16.99 -6.00
C HIS A 348 -50.24 16.33 -6.31
N ILE A 349 -49.16 17.06 -6.10
CA ILE A 349 -47.80 16.55 -6.23
C ILE A 349 -47.12 16.64 -4.86
N GLY A 350 -46.94 15.47 -4.20
CA GLY A 350 -46.27 15.34 -2.91
C GLY A 350 -44.75 15.22 -3.11
N ILE A 351 -43.97 16.04 -2.37
CA ILE A 351 -42.52 16.03 -2.39
C ILE A 351 -41.99 16.02 -0.96
N ASN A 352 -41.21 14.98 -0.64
CA ASN A 352 -40.56 14.84 0.66
C ASN A 352 -39.45 15.86 0.85
N ILE A 353 -39.50 16.61 1.98
CA ILE A 353 -38.49 17.55 2.43
C ILE A 353 -38.01 17.18 3.83
N THR A 354 -36.88 17.71 4.24
CA THR A 354 -36.26 17.49 5.56
C THR A 354 -36.01 18.79 6.27
N ALA A 355 -35.69 18.78 7.56
CA ALA A 355 -35.29 19.95 8.31
C ALA A 355 -34.13 20.74 7.68
N SER A 356 -33.32 20.06 6.84
CA SER A 356 -32.22 20.70 6.10
C SER A 356 -32.69 21.70 5.06
N HIS A 357 -33.89 21.53 4.50
CA HIS A 357 -34.51 22.45 3.53
C HIS A 357 -35.10 23.68 4.21
N CYS A 358 -35.33 23.63 5.54
CA CYS A 358 -35.98 24.69 6.30
C CYS A 358 -34.98 25.66 6.98
N ARG A 359 -33.69 25.58 6.65
CA ARG A 359 -32.64 26.41 7.27
C ARG A 359 -32.55 27.82 6.71
N ASP A 360 -33.04 28.02 5.51
CA ASP A 360 -33.05 29.30 4.81
C ASP A 360 -34.31 29.43 3.94
N LEU A 361 -34.39 30.45 3.09
CA LEU A 361 -35.53 30.73 2.21
C LEU A 361 -35.36 30.18 0.79
N GLU A 362 -34.30 29.39 0.49
CA GLU A 362 -34.04 28.87 -0.85
C GLU A 362 -35.20 27.97 -1.33
N LEU A 363 -35.83 27.22 -0.43
CA LEU A 363 -36.95 26.33 -0.76
C LEU A 363 -38.14 27.10 -1.36
N VAL A 364 -38.35 28.39 -0.96
CA VAL A 364 -39.41 29.24 -1.54
C VAL A 364 -39.17 29.44 -3.05
N GLU A 365 -37.92 29.68 -3.40
CA GLU A 365 -37.52 29.90 -4.80
C GLU A 365 -37.63 28.60 -5.62
N ASP A 366 -37.22 27.47 -5.04
CA ASP A 366 -37.38 26.17 -5.66
C ASP A 366 -38.87 25.82 -5.91
N CYS A 367 -39.76 26.13 -4.97
CA CYS A 367 -41.19 25.94 -5.10
C CYS A 367 -41.81 26.91 -6.14
N ARG A 368 -41.32 28.15 -6.19
CA ARG A 368 -41.79 29.14 -7.20
C ARG A 368 -41.39 28.71 -8.61
N GLU A 369 -40.14 28.27 -8.80
CA GLU A 369 -39.68 27.72 -10.06
C GLU A 369 -40.53 26.50 -10.47
N PHE A 370 -40.78 25.57 -9.52
CA PHE A 370 -41.61 24.39 -9.75
C PHE A 370 -43.02 24.74 -10.19
N LEU A 371 -43.73 25.59 -9.46
CA LEU A 371 -45.12 26.00 -9.76
C LEU A 371 -45.22 26.74 -11.10
N SER A 372 -44.22 27.52 -11.46
CA SER A 372 -44.21 28.31 -12.69
C SER A 372 -44.09 27.43 -13.96
N ALA A 373 -43.64 26.19 -13.82
CA ALA A 373 -43.55 25.25 -14.92
C ALA A 373 -44.90 24.65 -15.37
N PHE A 374 -45.93 24.76 -14.51
CA PHE A 374 -47.25 24.21 -14.77
C PHE A 374 -48.27 25.29 -15.16
N ALA A 375 -49.37 24.88 -15.83
CA ALA A 375 -50.49 25.80 -16.09
C ALA A 375 -51.06 26.34 -14.75
N PRO A 376 -51.42 27.60 -14.66
CA PRO A 376 -51.95 28.18 -13.41
C PRO A 376 -53.16 27.40 -12.89
N GLY A 377 -53.09 26.97 -11.63
CA GLY A 377 -54.18 26.24 -10.95
C GLY A 377 -54.34 24.79 -11.37
N SER A 378 -53.44 24.22 -12.23
CA SER A 378 -53.50 22.82 -12.64
C SER A 378 -52.94 21.86 -11.60
N ILE A 379 -52.11 22.32 -10.68
CA ILE A 379 -51.50 21.48 -9.65
C ILE A 379 -51.59 22.12 -8.25
N ASN A 380 -51.53 21.26 -7.23
CA ASN A 380 -51.26 21.61 -5.87
C ASN A 380 -49.94 20.96 -5.44
N LEU A 381 -48.90 21.77 -5.12
CA LEU A 381 -47.65 21.29 -4.56
C LEU A 381 -47.83 21.05 -3.06
N VAL A 382 -47.54 19.83 -2.62
CA VAL A 382 -47.57 19.42 -1.23
C VAL A 382 -46.15 19.07 -0.77
N LEU A 383 -45.63 19.76 0.24
CA LEU A 383 -44.35 19.44 0.87
C LEU A 383 -44.59 18.54 2.09
N GLU A 384 -43.96 17.38 2.10
CA GLU A 384 -44.14 16.34 3.10
C GLU A 384 -42.97 16.30 4.07
N LEU A 385 -43.26 16.43 5.37
CA LEU A 385 -42.30 16.42 6.47
C LEU A 385 -42.60 15.25 7.40
N THR A 386 -41.61 14.45 7.73
CA THR A 386 -41.82 13.36 8.69
C THR A 386 -42.01 13.90 10.11
N GLU A 387 -42.86 13.24 10.90
CA GLU A 387 -43.12 13.60 12.30
C GLU A 387 -41.83 13.66 13.16
N ARG A 388 -40.81 12.87 12.80
CA ARG A 388 -39.55 12.78 13.55
C ARG A 388 -38.61 13.95 13.30
N GLU A 389 -38.83 14.75 12.28
CA GLU A 389 -38.01 15.89 11.94
C GLU A 389 -38.46 17.11 12.73
N LEU A 390 -37.83 17.34 13.89
CA LEU A 390 -38.04 18.51 14.72
C LEU A 390 -37.50 19.78 14.02
N ILE A 391 -38.39 20.52 13.39
CA ILE A 391 -38.07 21.86 12.90
C ILE A 391 -38.27 22.85 14.06
N GLU A 392 -37.20 23.52 14.46
CA GLU A 392 -37.29 24.56 15.48
C GLU A 392 -38.06 25.78 14.93
N PRO A 393 -39.01 26.32 15.68
CA PRO A 393 -39.80 27.50 15.27
C PRO A 393 -38.96 28.78 15.39
N THR A 394 -37.97 28.92 14.57
CA THR A 394 -37.15 30.12 14.44
C THR A 394 -37.88 31.19 13.61
N ALA A 395 -37.42 32.44 13.65
CA ALA A 395 -37.97 33.49 12.79
C ALA A 395 -37.86 33.13 11.30
N ILE A 396 -36.77 32.45 10.91
CA ILE A 396 -36.53 32.04 9.51
C ILE A 396 -37.53 30.95 9.10
N THR A 397 -37.72 29.92 9.95
CA THR A 397 -38.65 28.83 9.63
C THR A 397 -40.10 29.31 9.58
N LEU A 398 -40.53 30.17 10.47
CA LEU A 398 -41.88 30.76 10.41
C LEU A 398 -42.10 31.60 9.15
N GLN A 399 -41.12 32.44 8.80
CA GLN A 399 -41.14 33.21 7.55
C GLN A 399 -41.15 32.30 6.30
N LEU A 400 -40.43 31.22 6.33
CA LEU A 400 -40.38 30.22 5.24
C LEU A 400 -41.81 29.67 4.99
N PHE A 401 -42.44 29.14 6.03
CA PHE A 401 -43.79 28.53 5.90
C PHE A 401 -44.85 29.58 5.51
N GLU A 402 -44.78 30.80 6.02
CA GLU A 402 -45.65 31.89 5.58
C GLU A 402 -45.50 32.19 4.08
N GLN A 403 -44.26 32.25 3.58
CA GLN A 403 -44.00 32.46 2.15
C GLN A 403 -44.44 31.29 1.26
N LEU A 404 -44.26 30.05 1.74
CA LEU A 404 -44.73 28.86 1.03
C LEU A 404 -46.25 28.86 0.90
N HIS A 405 -46.99 29.12 1.96
CA HIS A 405 -48.45 29.29 1.91
C HIS A 405 -48.87 30.46 1.00
N GLY A 406 -48.12 31.57 1.03
CA GLY A 406 -48.31 32.69 0.12
C GLY A 406 -48.18 32.34 -1.37
N LEU A 407 -47.44 31.28 -1.70
CA LEU A 407 -47.34 30.70 -3.05
C LEU A 407 -48.44 29.69 -3.35
N GLY A 408 -49.28 29.29 -2.39
CA GLY A 408 -50.26 28.23 -2.49
C GLY A 408 -49.68 26.82 -2.32
N VAL A 409 -48.46 26.70 -1.76
CA VAL A 409 -47.87 25.44 -1.38
C VAL A 409 -48.53 24.92 -0.11
N MET A 410 -48.90 23.65 -0.09
CA MET A 410 -49.53 22.97 1.05
C MET A 410 -48.47 22.18 1.83
N ILE A 411 -48.66 22.01 3.12
CA ILE A 411 -47.76 21.28 4.02
C ILE A 411 -48.44 20.04 4.57
N ALA A 412 -47.78 18.89 4.46
CA ALA A 412 -48.23 17.62 5.05
C ALA A 412 -47.24 17.13 6.12
N ILE A 413 -47.79 16.62 7.22
CA ILE A 413 -46.96 15.85 8.20
C ILE A 413 -47.12 14.38 7.86
N ASP A 414 -45.96 13.76 7.61
CA ASP A 414 -45.84 12.35 7.24
C ASP A 414 -45.54 11.43 8.44
N ASP A 415 -45.86 10.14 8.34
CA ASP A 415 -45.66 9.11 9.38
C ASP A 415 -46.33 9.44 10.73
N PHE A 416 -47.47 10.17 10.74
CA PHE A 416 -48.09 10.64 11.97
C PHE A 416 -48.58 9.51 12.88
N GLY A 417 -48.24 9.60 14.17
CA GLY A 417 -48.54 8.63 15.22
C GLY A 417 -47.36 7.73 15.58
N THR A 418 -46.25 7.81 14.86
CA THR A 418 -45.05 7.00 15.17
C THR A 418 -44.02 7.74 16.02
N GLY A 419 -44.21 9.02 16.29
CA GLY A 419 -43.25 9.90 16.94
C GLY A 419 -43.80 10.68 18.16
N HIS A 420 -43.34 11.91 18.35
CA HIS A 420 -43.61 12.73 19.53
C HIS A 420 -44.23 14.10 19.15
N SER A 421 -45.05 14.18 18.11
CA SER A 421 -45.61 15.45 17.68
C SER A 421 -46.48 16.08 18.77
N SER A 422 -46.17 17.31 19.12
CA SER A 422 -47.08 18.10 19.93
C SER A 422 -48.14 18.75 19.04
N LEU A 423 -49.41 18.75 19.46
CA LEU A 423 -50.51 19.47 18.77
C LEU A 423 -50.19 20.95 18.53
N GLY A 424 -49.30 21.54 19.36
CA GLY A 424 -48.79 22.88 19.17
C GLY A 424 -48.02 23.07 17.87
N TYR A 425 -47.28 22.05 17.41
CA TYR A 425 -46.50 22.07 16.19
C TYR A 425 -47.41 22.21 14.95
N LEU A 426 -48.51 21.41 14.89
CA LEU A 426 -49.47 21.43 13.77
C LEU A 426 -50.09 22.82 13.58
N ARG A 427 -50.42 23.50 14.69
CA ARG A 427 -50.97 24.87 14.65
C ARG A 427 -49.91 25.91 14.28
N GLN A 428 -48.69 25.75 14.77
CA GLN A 428 -47.64 26.76 14.61
C GLN A 428 -47.16 26.89 13.16
N PHE A 429 -47.09 25.76 12.43
CA PHE A 429 -46.68 25.73 11.05
C PHE A 429 -47.85 25.71 10.05
N ASN A 430 -49.10 25.86 10.54
CA ASN A 430 -50.29 25.89 9.71
C ASN A 430 -50.36 24.73 8.70
N VAL A 431 -50.24 23.50 9.22
CA VAL A 431 -50.25 22.27 8.43
C VAL A 431 -51.59 22.09 7.72
N ASP A 432 -51.58 21.62 6.47
CA ASP A 432 -52.80 21.42 5.65
C ASP A 432 -53.25 19.95 5.68
N PHE A 433 -52.29 19.01 5.68
CA PHE A 433 -52.57 17.57 5.64
C PHE A 433 -51.83 16.80 6.73
N LEU A 434 -52.51 15.70 7.10
CA LEU A 434 -51.94 14.70 7.98
C LEU A 434 -51.94 13.35 7.25
N LYS A 435 -50.72 12.74 7.09
CA LYS A 435 -50.58 11.42 6.48
C LYS A 435 -50.52 10.38 7.60
N ILE A 436 -51.44 9.40 7.56
CA ILE A 436 -51.51 8.31 8.52
C ILE A 436 -50.61 7.19 8.06
N ASP A 437 -49.65 6.81 8.90
CA ASP A 437 -48.66 5.79 8.60
C ASP A 437 -49.32 4.41 8.34
N GLN A 438 -48.73 3.65 7.42
CA GLN A 438 -49.16 2.34 7.05
C GLN A 438 -49.34 1.34 8.22
N SER A 439 -48.59 1.52 9.31
CA SER A 439 -48.66 0.64 10.48
C SER A 439 -50.05 0.68 11.14
N PHE A 440 -50.73 1.81 11.12
CA PHE A 440 -52.12 1.93 11.62
C PHE A 440 -53.14 1.38 10.61
N VAL A 441 -52.95 1.69 9.34
CA VAL A 441 -53.82 1.19 8.25
C VAL A 441 -53.80 -0.33 8.13
N SER A 442 -52.64 -0.93 8.30
CA SER A 442 -52.45 -2.39 8.24
C SER A 442 -53.18 -3.16 9.34
N MET A 443 -53.54 -2.49 10.43
CA MET A 443 -54.22 -3.09 11.59
C MET A 443 -55.76 -3.03 11.48
N ILE A 444 -56.27 -2.41 10.44
CA ILE A 444 -57.77 -2.40 10.17
C ILE A 444 -58.22 -3.86 10.00
N GLY A 445 -59.18 -4.27 10.83
CA GLY A 445 -59.74 -5.62 10.83
C GLY A 445 -58.96 -6.65 11.66
N VAL A 446 -57.79 -6.31 12.18
CA VAL A 446 -56.90 -7.23 12.94
C VAL A 446 -56.91 -6.91 14.45
N ASP A 447 -56.74 -5.68 14.86
CA ASP A 447 -56.61 -5.30 16.27
C ASP A 447 -57.56 -4.13 16.64
N ALA A 448 -58.32 -4.31 17.73
CA ALA A 448 -59.27 -3.33 18.21
C ALA A 448 -58.62 -2.06 18.81
N LEU A 449 -57.44 -2.19 19.49
CA LEU A 449 -56.75 -1.05 20.07
C LEU A 449 -56.15 -0.14 19.00
N SER A 450 -55.52 -0.70 18.00
CA SER A 450 -54.97 0.05 16.88
C SER A 450 -56.03 0.77 16.07
N ARG A 451 -57.25 0.17 15.97
CA ARG A 451 -58.42 0.81 15.37
C ARG A 451 -58.82 2.05 16.14
N HIS A 452 -58.89 1.98 17.48
CA HIS A 452 -59.23 3.15 18.30
C HIS A 452 -58.20 4.29 18.18
N ILE A 453 -56.93 3.94 17.99
CA ILE A 453 -55.90 4.94 17.73
C ILE A 453 -56.14 5.64 16.39
N LEU A 454 -56.39 4.83 15.33
CA LEU A 454 -56.66 5.33 14.00
C LEU A 454 -57.91 6.24 13.99
N ASP A 455 -59.02 5.82 14.62
CA ASP A 455 -60.24 6.63 14.75
C ASP A 455 -59.95 7.92 15.50
N SER A 456 -59.10 7.90 16.54
CA SER A 456 -58.73 9.09 17.30
C SER A 456 -57.90 10.06 16.46
N ILE A 457 -56.99 9.55 15.58
CA ILE A 457 -56.21 10.39 14.66
C ILE A 457 -57.16 11.02 13.63
N ILE A 458 -58.11 10.31 13.07
CA ILE A 458 -59.08 10.84 12.11
C ILE A 458 -59.95 11.91 12.79
N GLU A 459 -60.45 11.67 14.00
CA GLU A 459 -61.26 12.65 14.78
C GLU A 459 -60.45 13.91 15.13
N LEU A 460 -59.17 13.74 15.50
CA LEU A 460 -58.27 14.82 15.76
C LEU A 460 -58.06 15.73 14.54
N SER A 461 -57.78 15.13 13.40
CA SER A 461 -57.60 15.84 12.13
C SER A 461 -58.83 16.63 11.74
N ALA A 462 -60.03 16.03 11.87
CA ALA A 462 -61.31 16.72 11.62
C ALA A 462 -61.52 17.91 12.56
N LYS A 463 -61.16 17.80 13.86
CA LYS A 463 -61.27 18.90 14.83
C LYS A 463 -60.28 20.05 14.56
N LEU A 464 -59.14 19.74 13.89
CA LEU A 464 -58.14 20.74 13.53
C LEU A 464 -58.33 21.26 12.09
N ASP A 465 -59.34 20.81 11.38
CA ASP A 465 -59.64 21.17 9.99
C ASP A 465 -58.51 20.78 9.00
N LEU A 466 -57.86 19.63 9.27
CA LEU A 466 -56.75 19.08 8.45
C LEU A 466 -57.31 18.04 7.47
N GLY A 467 -56.79 18.09 6.24
CA GLY A 467 -57.02 16.99 5.29
C GLY A 467 -56.25 15.74 5.73
N ILE A 468 -56.81 14.57 5.39
CA ILE A 468 -56.23 13.29 5.79
C ILE A 468 -55.85 12.51 4.55
N VAL A 469 -54.61 11.98 4.56
CA VAL A 469 -54.10 10.98 3.59
C VAL A 469 -53.79 9.72 4.36
N ALA A 470 -54.35 8.57 3.96
CA ALA A 470 -54.05 7.27 4.55
C ALA A 470 -53.09 6.49 3.65
N GLU A 471 -51.98 6.06 4.23
CA GLU A 471 -50.91 5.33 3.51
C GLU A 471 -51.01 3.79 3.69
N GLY A 472 -50.39 3.06 2.78
CA GLY A 472 -50.29 1.62 2.87
C GLY A 472 -51.64 0.87 2.71
N VAL A 473 -52.57 1.47 1.97
CA VAL A 473 -53.86 0.81 1.66
C VAL A 473 -53.59 -0.32 0.65
N GLU A 474 -53.79 -1.54 1.12
CA GLU A 474 -53.54 -2.76 0.32
C GLU A 474 -54.80 -3.55 -0.02
N THR A 475 -55.85 -3.39 0.77
CA THR A 475 -57.09 -4.13 0.58
C THR A 475 -58.32 -3.21 0.39
N VAL A 476 -59.37 -3.75 -0.24
CA VAL A 476 -60.65 -3.06 -0.44
C VAL A 476 -61.29 -2.73 0.90
N GLU A 477 -61.22 -3.65 1.87
CA GLU A 477 -61.77 -3.49 3.21
C GLU A 477 -61.12 -2.29 3.94
N GLN A 478 -59.79 -2.11 3.81
CA GLN A 478 -59.12 -0.93 4.37
C GLN A 478 -59.61 0.35 3.69
N SER A 479 -59.70 0.33 2.36
CA SER A 479 -60.15 1.46 1.58
C SER A 479 -61.59 1.88 1.95
N ASP A 480 -62.54 0.92 2.09
CA ASP A 480 -63.93 1.17 2.45
C ASP A 480 -64.05 1.70 3.88
N TYR A 481 -63.28 1.16 4.83
CA TYR A 481 -63.24 1.59 6.19
C TYR A 481 -62.81 3.05 6.27
N LEU A 482 -61.68 3.44 5.66
CA LEU A 482 -61.10 4.78 5.66
C LEU A 482 -62.08 5.78 4.99
N THR A 483 -62.66 5.39 3.88
CA THR A 483 -63.70 6.24 3.21
C THR A 483 -64.91 6.50 4.10
N ALA A 484 -65.45 5.47 4.76
CA ALA A 484 -66.58 5.57 5.66
C ALA A 484 -66.31 6.51 6.88
N HIS A 485 -65.00 6.64 7.25
CA HIS A 485 -64.60 7.54 8.34
C HIS A 485 -64.13 8.93 7.86
N GLY A 486 -64.35 9.26 6.57
CA GLY A 486 -64.15 10.60 6.04
C GLY A 486 -62.68 10.93 5.67
N VAL A 487 -61.84 9.92 5.41
CA VAL A 487 -60.47 10.15 4.93
C VAL A 487 -60.49 10.70 3.50
N ASN A 488 -59.83 11.81 3.27
CA ASN A 488 -59.91 12.57 2.02
C ASN A 488 -59.16 11.89 0.87
N PHE A 489 -57.98 11.37 1.16
CA PHE A 489 -57.08 10.76 0.15
C PHE A 489 -56.55 9.40 0.62
N LEU A 490 -56.34 8.50 -0.31
CA LEU A 490 -55.83 7.16 -0.05
C LEU A 490 -54.64 6.88 -0.94
N GLN A 491 -53.61 6.25 -0.35
CA GLN A 491 -52.40 5.84 -1.05
C GLN A 491 -52.03 4.41 -0.65
N GLY A 492 -51.60 3.59 -1.59
CA GLY A 492 -51.17 2.23 -1.28
C GLY A 492 -51.13 1.33 -2.50
N TYR A 493 -50.73 0.07 -2.29
CA TYR A 493 -50.54 -0.89 -3.36
C TYR A 493 -51.87 -1.34 -4.04
N LEU A 494 -53.00 -1.10 -3.38
CA LEU A 494 -54.31 -1.29 -3.97
C LEU A 494 -54.51 -0.40 -5.22
N PHE A 495 -53.96 0.83 -5.20
CA PHE A 495 -54.16 1.81 -6.26
C PHE A 495 -52.97 1.89 -7.23
N GLY A 496 -51.75 1.59 -6.74
CA GLY A 496 -50.53 1.53 -7.53
C GLY A 496 -49.27 1.47 -6.67
N ARG A 497 -48.30 0.76 -7.18
CA ARG A 497 -46.94 0.78 -6.59
C ARG A 497 -46.17 1.98 -7.11
N PRO A 498 -45.14 2.45 -6.40
CA PRO A 498 -44.22 3.45 -6.96
C PRO A 498 -43.64 2.97 -8.30
N MET A 499 -43.81 3.76 -9.35
CA MET A 499 -43.43 3.40 -10.72
C MET A 499 -42.62 4.49 -11.39
N PRO A 500 -41.76 4.20 -12.38
CA PRO A 500 -41.04 5.18 -13.17
C PRO A 500 -41.96 6.17 -13.86
N GLY A 501 -41.47 7.41 -14.11
CA GLY A 501 -42.28 8.48 -14.70
C GLY A 501 -42.95 8.10 -16.06
N ALA A 502 -42.26 7.37 -16.90
CA ALA A 502 -42.83 6.93 -18.18
C ALA A 502 -44.03 6.00 -18.01
N ASP A 503 -43.97 5.09 -17.03
CA ASP A 503 -45.10 4.18 -16.74
C ASP A 503 -46.25 4.89 -16.06
N PHE A 504 -45.93 5.86 -15.18
CA PHE A 504 -46.93 6.72 -14.53
C PHE A 504 -47.70 7.56 -15.54
N ILE A 505 -46.99 8.23 -16.49
CA ILE A 505 -47.62 9.04 -17.53
C ILE A 505 -48.56 8.16 -18.40
N ARG A 506 -48.09 6.97 -18.80
CA ARG A 506 -48.92 6.04 -19.56
C ARG A 506 -50.20 5.64 -18.80
N ALA A 507 -50.03 5.24 -17.53
CA ALA A 507 -51.16 4.85 -16.68
C ALA A 507 -52.12 6.03 -16.40
N LEU A 508 -51.65 7.27 -16.37
CA LEU A 508 -52.46 8.48 -16.24
C LEU A 508 -53.24 8.79 -17.52
N SER A 509 -52.68 8.52 -18.72
CA SER A 509 -53.31 8.77 -20.03
C SER A 509 -54.37 7.71 -20.39
N ASP A 510 -54.25 6.53 -19.83
CA ASP A 510 -55.18 5.38 -20.08
C ASP A 510 -56.47 5.46 -19.22
N ARG A 511 -56.57 6.45 -18.35
CA ARG A 511 -57.73 6.67 -17.45
C ARG A 511 -58.57 7.84 -17.88
#